data_a78437ffae1e83f99cdc0ff20d62195a
#
_entry.id   a78437ffae1e83f99cdc0ff20d62195a
#
_cell.length_a   1.000
_cell.length_b   1.000
_cell.length_c   1.000
_cell.angle_alpha   90.00
_cell.angle_beta   90.00
_cell.angle_gamma   90.00
#
_symmetry.space_group_name_H-M   'P 1'
#
loop_
_entity.id
_entity.type
_entity.pdbx_description
1 polymer ?
#
loop_
_entity_poly.entity_id
_entity_poly.type
_entity_poly.pdbx_seq_one_letter_code
_entity_poly.pdbx_strand_id
1 'polypeptide(L)'
;MEEHAEQLAITHNENQGWTIEKLGKPYDPRCTRGAEERHIEVKGTMGAATSVELTINEVLHAWDKGNTVDLYVVSDIPVDTHTEPYTASGGTVSHYTDWEPAEEDLRPRKYEYRLPETTA
;
A
#
# COMPACT_ATOMS: atom_id res chain seq x y z
N MET A 1 -10.34 0.60 6.87
CA MET A 1 -10.08 -0.33 5.77
C MET A 1 -8.59 -0.54 5.51
N GLU A 2 -7.84 0.55 5.40
CA GLU A 2 -6.39 0.46 5.26
C GLU A 2 -5.73 -0.26 6.44
N GLU A 3 -6.16 0.02 7.66
CA GLU A 3 -5.64 -0.67 8.85
C GLU A 3 -5.88 -2.17 8.82
N HIS A 4 -7.05 -2.59 8.36
CA HIS A 4 -7.39 -4.00 8.24
C HIS A 4 -6.50 -4.69 7.18
N ALA A 5 -6.36 -4.07 6.01
CA ALA A 5 -5.52 -4.58 4.93
C ALA A 5 -4.06 -4.67 5.36
N GLU A 6 -3.57 -3.63 6.04
CA GLU A 6 -2.21 -3.59 6.56
C GLU A 6 -1.98 -4.71 7.57
N GLN A 7 -2.94 -4.95 8.48
CA GLN A 7 -2.81 -6.00 9.48
C GLN A 7 -2.75 -7.39 8.83
N LEU A 8 -3.52 -7.63 7.77
CA LEU A 8 -3.45 -8.89 7.03
C LEU A 8 -2.07 -9.09 6.39
N ALA A 9 -1.52 -8.04 5.78
CA ALA A 9 -0.19 -8.10 5.18
C ALA A 9 0.89 -8.34 6.24
N ILE A 10 0.80 -7.67 7.38
CA ILE A 10 1.72 -7.86 8.51
C ILE A 10 1.69 -9.30 8.99
N THR A 11 0.49 -9.83 9.26
CA THR A 11 0.31 -11.20 9.74
C THR A 11 0.88 -12.22 8.76
N HIS A 12 0.63 -12.01 7.46
CA HIS A 12 1.17 -12.88 6.42
C HIS A 12 2.69 -12.94 6.46
N ASN A 13 3.35 -11.79 6.60
CA ASN A 13 4.81 -11.74 6.66
C ASN A 13 5.36 -12.29 7.97
N GLU A 14 4.72 -11.99 9.11
CA GLU A 14 5.13 -12.55 10.39
C GLU A 14 5.10 -14.07 10.38
N ASN A 15 4.08 -14.66 9.76
CA ASN A 15 3.94 -16.11 9.63
C ASN A 15 5.06 -16.73 8.79
N GLN A 16 5.74 -15.93 7.97
CA GLN A 16 6.87 -16.37 7.16
C GLN A 16 8.22 -16.03 7.80
N GLY A 17 8.22 -15.60 9.05
CA GLY A 17 9.44 -15.33 9.81
C GLY A 17 10.00 -13.92 9.65
N TRP A 18 9.23 -12.99 9.08
CA TRP A 18 9.64 -11.59 8.96
C TRP A 18 9.35 -10.83 10.25
N THR A 19 10.27 -9.92 10.60
CA THR A 19 10.05 -8.94 11.66
C THR A 19 9.51 -7.67 11.03
N ILE A 20 8.43 -7.14 11.59
CA ILE A 20 7.70 -6.02 11.02
C ILE A 20 7.92 -4.76 11.85
N GLU A 21 8.25 -3.66 11.18
CA GLU A 21 8.41 -2.36 11.82
C GLU A 21 7.56 -1.33 11.08
N LYS A 22 6.68 -0.66 11.79
CA LYS A 22 5.85 0.42 11.24
C LYS A 22 6.62 1.72 11.32
N LEU A 23 6.91 2.31 10.18
CA LEU A 23 7.72 3.52 10.08
C LEU A 23 6.91 4.78 9.78
N GLY A 24 5.69 4.62 9.26
CA GLY A 24 4.92 5.72 8.75
C GLY A 24 5.37 6.10 7.35
N LYS A 25 5.83 7.34 7.14
CA LYS A 25 6.29 7.80 5.83
C LYS A 25 7.80 7.67 5.71
N PRO A 26 8.34 7.48 4.48
CA PRO A 26 7.67 7.45 3.18
C PRO A 26 7.01 6.12 2.83
N TYR A 27 7.22 5.10 3.62
CA TYR A 27 6.60 3.78 3.42
C TYR A 27 6.34 3.15 4.78
N ASP A 28 5.42 2.21 4.79
CA ASP A 28 5.04 1.51 6.00
C ASP A 28 4.26 0.24 5.61
N PRO A 29 4.61 -0.94 6.11
CA PRO A 29 5.69 -1.23 7.03
C PRO A 29 7.00 -1.69 6.36
N ARG A 30 8.06 -1.80 7.15
CA ARG A 30 9.32 -2.41 6.73
C ARG A 30 9.43 -3.80 7.34
N CYS A 31 9.82 -4.77 6.51
CA CYS A 31 10.00 -6.15 6.93
C CYS A 31 11.47 -6.54 6.85
N THR A 32 11.98 -7.19 7.88
CA THR A 32 13.35 -7.70 7.90
C THR A 32 13.38 -9.18 8.28
N ARG A 33 14.28 -9.92 7.65
CA ARG A 33 14.50 -11.32 7.97
C ARG A 33 15.98 -11.63 7.68
N GLY A 34 16.78 -11.76 8.74
CA GLY A 34 18.24 -11.89 8.60
C GLY A 34 18.82 -10.64 7.93
N ALA A 35 19.52 -10.81 6.82
CA ALA A 35 20.06 -9.70 6.04
C ALA A 35 19.09 -9.15 4.99
N GLU A 36 17.92 -9.74 4.85
CA GLU A 36 16.91 -9.31 3.87
C GLU A 36 16.04 -8.19 4.44
N GLU A 37 15.75 -7.20 3.61
CA GLU A 37 14.82 -6.12 3.94
C GLU A 37 13.84 -5.93 2.78
N ARG A 38 12.56 -5.85 3.10
CA ARG A 38 11.51 -5.55 2.14
C ARG A 38 10.62 -4.46 2.69
N HIS A 39 10.11 -3.62 1.80
CA HIS A 39 9.11 -2.62 2.13
C HIS A 39 7.78 -3.08 1.55
N ILE A 40 6.71 -2.87 2.30
CA ILE A 40 5.37 -3.29 1.87
C ILE A 40 4.53 -2.07 1.57
N GLU A 41 3.89 -2.05 0.42
CA GLU A 41 2.84 -1.09 0.08
C GLU A 41 1.51 -1.84 0.16
N VAL A 42 0.57 -1.34 0.96
CA VAL A 42 -0.71 -2.02 1.20
C VAL A 42 -1.87 -1.15 0.76
N LYS A 43 -2.76 -1.72 -0.01
CA LYS A 43 -3.99 -1.07 -0.48
C LYS A 43 -5.19 -1.95 -0.15
N GLY A 44 -6.24 -1.36 0.41
CA GLY A 44 -7.46 -2.07 0.75
C GLY A 44 -8.68 -1.42 0.12
N THR A 45 -9.66 -2.24 -0.26
CA THR A 45 -10.91 -1.76 -0.86
C THR A 45 -12.09 -2.67 -0.52
N MET A 46 -13.29 -2.10 -0.48
CA MET A 46 -14.53 -2.86 -0.28
C MET A 46 -14.94 -3.62 -1.53
N GLY A 47 -14.60 -3.13 -2.72
CA GLY A 47 -14.98 -3.73 -3.98
C GLY A 47 -13.88 -4.56 -4.61
N ALA A 48 -14.16 -5.07 -5.81
CA ALA A 48 -13.14 -5.73 -6.62
C ALA A 48 -12.07 -4.72 -7.01
N ALA A 49 -10.81 -5.15 -7.00
CA ALA A 49 -9.69 -4.27 -7.36
C ALA A 49 -9.17 -4.62 -8.74
N THR A 50 -9.41 -3.74 -9.71
CA THR A 50 -8.79 -3.81 -11.03
C THR A 50 -7.65 -2.81 -11.16
N SER A 51 -7.66 -1.80 -10.28
CA SER A 51 -6.61 -0.79 -10.19
C SER A 51 -6.56 -0.26 -8.77
N VAL A 52 -5.44 0.36 -8.40
CA VAL A 52 -5.28 1.02 -7.10
C VAL A 52 -4.71 2.41 -7.32
N GLU A 53 -4.98 3.32 -6.38
CA GLU A 53 -4.40 4.65 -6.43
C GLU A 53 -3.07 4.68 -5.71
N LEU A 54 -2.08 5.32 -6.33
CA LEU A 54 -0.74 5.48 -5.78
C LEU A 54 -0.37 6.95 -5.74
N THR A 55 0.31 7.34 -4.68
CA THR A 55 0.94 8.66 -4.65
C THR A 55 2.22 8.61 -5.47
N ILE A 56 2.69 9.78 -5.92
CA ILE A 56 3.96 9.84 -6.64
C ILE A 56 5.12 9.34 -5.78
N ASN A 57 5.10 9.61 -4.49
CA ASN A 57 6.14 9.14 -3.58
C ASN A 57 6.16 7.61 -3.47
N GLU A 58 5.00 6.98 -3.49
CA GLU A 58 4.91 5.52 -3.50
C GLU A 58 5.49 4.92 -4.78
N VAL A 59 5.23 5.55 -5.92
CA VAL A 59 5.78 5.12 -7.21
C VAL A 59 7.30 5.29 -7.23
N LEU A 60 7.80 6.46 -6.82
CA LEU A 60 9.23 6.74 -6.79
C LEU A 60 9.97 5.79 -5.84
N HIS A 61 9.36 5.47 -4.71
CA HIS A 61 9.93 4.53 -3.75
C HIS A 61 10.07 3.13 -4.36
N ALA A 62 9.05 2.68 -5.09
CA ALA A 62 9.07 1.37 -5.75
C ALA A 62 10.06 1.33 -6.92
N TRP A 63 10.31 2.46 -7.57
CA TRP A 63 11.28 2.55 -8.67
C TRP A 63 12.73 2.66 -8.20
N ASP A 64 12.95 2.99 -6.94
CA ASP A 64 14.31 3.12 -6.40
C ASP A 64 14.98 1.74 -6.38
N LYS A 65 16.08 1.59 -7.11
CA LYS A 65 16.80 0.31 -7.23
C LYS A 65 17.38 -0.20 -5.92
N GLY A 66 17.53 0.67 -4.92
CA GLY A 66 17.97 0.27 -3.59
C GLY A 66 16.89 -0.38 -2.75
N ASN A 67 15.63 -0.32 -3.20
CA ASN A 67 14.48 -0.86 -2.46
C ASN A 67 13.97 -2.14 -3.09
N THR A 68 13.50 -3.04 -2.24
CA THR A 68 12.67 -4.18 -2.65
C THR A 68 11.28 -3.96 -2.06
N VAL A 69 10.29 -3.79 -2.93
CA VAL A 69 8.94 -3.45 -2.52
C VAL A 69 7.97 -4.54 -2.96
N ASP A 70 7.12 -4.97 -2.04
CA ASP A 70 6.01 -5.87 -2.35
C ASP A 70 4.71 -5.07 -2.27
N LEU A 71 3.81 -5.31 -3.19
CA LEU A 71 2.48 -4.72 -3.17
C LEU A 71 1.47 -5.75 -2.67
N TYR A 72 0.70 -5.38 -1.65
CA TYR A 72 -0.43 -6.16 -1.16
C TYR A 72 -1.72 -5.41 -1.46
N VAL A 73 -2.61 -6.06 -2.18
CA VAL A 73 -3.94 -5.51 -2.42
C VAL A 73 -4.95 -6.44 -1.76
N VAL A 74 -5.71 -5.89 -0.82
CA VAL A 74 -6.80 -6.63 -0.16
C VAL A 74 -8.10 -6.07 -0.71
N SER A 75 -8.81 -6.90 -1.47
CA SER A 75 -10.07 -6.53 -2.12
C SER A 75 -11.25 -7.24 -1.48
N ASP A 76 -12.44 -6.80 -1.84
CA ASP A 76 -13.70 -7.39 -1.38
C ASP A 76 -13.77 -7.49 0.16
N ILE A 77 -13.32 -6.44 0.85
CA ILE A 77 -13.34 -6.40 2.31
C ILE A 77 -14.77 -6.10 2.76
N PRO A 78 -15.44 -7.04 3.48
CA PRO A 78 -16.74 -6.74 4.05
C PRO A 78 -16.59 -5.75 5.21
N VAL A 79 -17.48 -4.77 5.25
CA VAL A 79 -17.52 -3.77 6.34
C VAL A 79 -18.89 -3.83 6.98
N ASP A 80 -18.91 -4.06 8.29
CA ASP A 80 -20.15 -4.05 9.07
C ASP A 80 -20.48 -2.59 9.42
N THR A 81 -21.52 -2.06 8.80
CA THR A 81 -21.97 -0.69 9.01
C THR A 81 -23.01 -0.58 10.13
N HIS A 82 -23.38 -1.69 10.75
CA HIS A 82 -24.32 -1.72 11.87
C HIS A 82 -23.65 -1.47 13.21
N THR A 83 -22.30 -1.38 13.22
CA THR A 83 -21.51 -1.08 14.41
C THR A 83 -20.88 0.29 14.31
N GLU A 84 -20.55 0.89 15.44
CA GLU A 84 -19.77 2.13 15.51
C GLU A 84 -18.56 1.90 16.43
N PRO A 85 -17.31 2.05 15.89
CA PRO A 85 -16.98 2.33 14.48
C PRO A 85 -17.30 1.17 13.54
N TYR A 86 -17.32 1.45 12.24
CA TYR A 86 -17.51 0.39 11.24
C TYR A 86 -16.39 -0.63 11.35
N THR A 87 -16.74 -1.90 11.22
CA THR A 87 -15.81 -3.01 11.38
C THR A 87 -15.47 -3.64 10.02
N ALA A 88 -14.19 -3.70 9.68
CA ALA A 88 -13.71 -4.39 8.49
C ALA A 88 -13.21 -5.79 8.89
N SER A 89 -13.41 -6.78 8.03
CA SER A 89 -12.96 -8.15 8.26
C SER A 89 -12.72 -8.86 6.94
N GLY A 90 -11.91 -9.92 6.97
CA GLY A 90 -11.71 -10.77 5.80
C GLY A 90 -11.15 -10.03 4.58
N GLY A 91 -11.59 -10.45 3.40
CA GLY A 91 -11.14 -9.93 2.12
C GLY A 91 -10.28 -10.92 1.35
N THR A 92 -9.99 -10.58 0.10
CA THR A 92 -9.11 -11.37 -0.77
C THR A 92 -7.76 -10.69 -0.87
N VAL A 93 -6.70 -11.39 -0.51
CA VAL A 93 -5.33 -10.86 -0.53
C VAL A 93 -4.66 -11.21 -1.85
N SER A 94 -4.18 -10.19 -2.56
CA SER A 94 -3.34 -10.35 -3.74
C SER A 94 -1.96 -9.80 -3.40
N HIS A 95 -0.93 -10.61 -3.58
CA HIS A 95 0.44 -10.27 -3.23
C HIS A 95 1.31 -10.23 -4.48
N TYR A 96 1.90 -9.09 -4.75
CA TYR A 96 2.79 -8.88 -5.88
C TYR A 96 4.22 -8.72 -5.35
N THR A 97 5.02 -9.77 -5.50
CA THR A 97 6.39 -9.81 -4.99
C THR A 97 7.34 -9.05 -5.91
N ASP A 98 8.31 -8.34 -5.33
CA ASP A 98 9.30 -7.56 -6.05
C ASP A 98 8.63 -6.62 -7.07
N TRP A 99 7.64 -5.89 -6.58
CA TRP A 99 6.79 -5.04 -7.40
C TRP A 99 7.51 -3.77 -7.84
N GLU A 100 7.46 -3.54 -9.14
CA GLU A 100 7.98 -2.32 -9.75
C GLU A 100 6.96 -1.90 -10.81
N PRO A 101 6.16 -0.84 -10.55
CA PRO A 101 5.11 -0.47 -11.49
C PRO A 101 5.69 0.00 -12.81
N ALA A 102 5.21 -0.59 -13.91
CA ALA A 102 5.60 -0.17 -15.24
C ALA A 102 4.96 1.18 -15.56
N GLU A 103 5.71 2.06 -16.22
CA GLU A 103 5.22 3.39 -16.56
C GLU A 103 3.93 3.33 -17.39
N GLU A 104 3.84 2.39 -18.31
CA GLU A 104 2.69 2.19 -19.17
C GLU A 104 1.42 1.78 -18.42
N ASP A 105 1.56 1.25 -17.21
CA ASP A 105 0.43 0.85 -16.37
C ASP A 105 -0.02 1.97 -15.43
N LEU A 106 0.67 3.10 -15.45
CA LEU A 106 0.34 4.26 -14.62
C LEU A 106 -0.44 5.29 -15.43
N ARG A 107 -1.47 5.83 -14.80
CA ARG A 107 -2.28 6.89 -15.39
C ARG A 107 -2.45 8.02 -14.38
N PRO A 108 -2.08 9.26 -14.74
CA PRO A 108 -2.28 10.39 -13.84
C PRO A 108 -3.76 10.58 -13.51
N ARG A 109 -4.06 10.77 -12.23
CA ARG A 109 -5.42 10.98 -11.74
C ARG A 109 -5.61 12.33 -11.11
N LYS A 110 -4.51 12.98 -10.70
CA LYS A 110 -4.51 14.25 -10.00
C LYS A 110 -3.35 15.10 -10.47
N TYR A 111 -3.59 16.40 -10.54
CA TYR A 111 -2.56 17.37 -10.88
C TYR A 111 -2.55 18.46 -9.84
N GLU A 112 -1.37 18.99 -9.54
CA GLU A 112 -1.21 20.20 -8.78
C GLU A 112 -1.07 21.36 -9.76
N TYR A 113 -1.87 22.40 -9.57
CA TYR A 113 -1.77 23.61 -10.38
C TYR A 113 -1.07 24.69 -9.57
N ARG A 114 0.07 25.13 -10.05
CA ARG A 114 0.82 26.21 -9.43
C ARG A 114 0.14 27.55 -9.74
N LEU A 115 -0.29 28.23 -8.69
CA LEU A 115 -0.96 29.51 -8.86
C LEU A 115 0.02 30.57 -9.36
N PRO A 116 -0.42 31.46 -10.29
CA PRO A 116 0.42 32.59 -10.68
C PRO A 116 0.57 33.56 -9.52
N GLU A 117 1.66 34.32 -9.52
CA GLU A 117 1.86 35.34 -8.50
C GLU A 117 0.78 36.41 -8.63
N THR A 118 0.23 36.82 -7.48
CA THR A 118 -0.74 37.90 -7.45
C THR A 118 -0.02 39.24 -7.26
N THR A 119 -0.30 40.18 -8.12
CA THR A 119 0.16 41.56 -7.92
C THR A 119 -0.96 42.31 -7.22
N ALA A 120 -0.77 42.63 -5.97
CA ALA A 120 -1.75 43.39 -5.20
C ALA A 120 -1.49 44.88 -5.32
#